data_a0f0e7a5029d7e75d62e833d807a3b8a
#
_entry.id   a0f0e7a5029d7e75d62e833d807a3b8a
#
_cell.length_a   1.000
_cell.length_b   1.000
_cell.length_c   1.000
_cell.angle_alpha   90.00
_cell.angle_beta   90.00
_cell.angle_gamma   90.00
#
_symmetry.space_group_name_H-M   'P 1'
#
loop_
_entity.id
_entity.type
_entity.pdbx_description
1 polymer ?
#
loop_
_entity_poly.entity_id
_entity_poly.type
_entity_poly.pdbx_seq_one_letter_code
_entity_poly.pdbx_strand_id
1 'polypeptide(L)'
;ILTQQPRIPMEEINRVKDELREYTDRVNKGETTFSTLARLYSEDPGSARMGGEMDYVGRGMLDPAFANVAFNLTDPKKISKIVESEFGYHIIQLIDKRGDKIKVRHILRKPVVPQESIDKAILRLDSIGDDIRSGKFTFESAVSVLSDDKDTKNNRGLMANTSQAGVRTSKFQMKELPTEIARMVDTMKVGEVSRSFQMINSRGKTTCALVKLVSRVEGHRATITEDFQVMQNVVQAKEREKTLHDWVVSKIKSTYVRMNDRYKDCKFEYQGW
;
A
#
# COMPACT_ATOMS: atom_id res chain seq x y z
N ILE A 1 -12.97 11.12 0.98
CA ILE A 1 -11.92 11.51 1.93
C ILE A 1 -11.15 12.73 1.41
N LEU A 2 -10.79 13.66 2.29
CA LEU A 2 -9.86 14.77 2.07
C LEU A 2 -8.71 14.58 3.04
N THR A 3 -7.48 14.61 2.54
CA THR A 3 -6.30 14.38 3.37
C THR A 3 -5.29 15.51 3.27
N GLN A 4 -4.57 15.74 4.35
CA GLN A 4 -3.38 16.60 4.36
C GLN A 4 -2.22 15.90 5.06
N GLN A 5 -1.04 15.97 4.45
CA GLN A 5 0.18 15.47 5.06
C GLN A 5 0.76 16.54 5.98
N PRO A 6 1.03 16.22 7.26
CA PRO A 6 1.76 17.12 8.13
C PRO A 6 3.13 17.45 7.55
N ARG A 7 3.57 18.70 7.64
CA ARG A 7 4.89 19.11 7.16
C ARG A 7 5.98 18.52 8.06
N ILE A 8 6.96 17.91 7.43
CA ILE A 8 8.15 17.40 8.13
C ILE A 8 9.18 18.52 8.16
N PRO A 9 9.70 18.92 9.33
CA PRO A 9 10.77 19.92 9.44
C PRO A 9 12.04 19.49 8.71
N MET A 10 12.76 20.45 8.12
CA MET A 10 14.03 20.18 7.44
C MET A 10 15.09 19.58 8.37
N GLU A 11 15.06 19.93 9.64
CA GLU A 11 15.94 19.36 10.67
C GLU A 11 15.79 17.85 10.77
N GLU A 12 14.56 17.35 10.78
CA GLU A 12 14.28 15.92 10.84
C GLU A 12 14.67 15.19 9.54
N ILE A 13 14.45 15.83 8.40
CA ILE A 13 14.92 15.32 7.12
C ILE A 13 16.46 15.23 7.10
N ASN A 14 17.14 16.25 7.58
CA ASN A 14 18.59 16.28 7.64
C ASN A 14 19.13 15.23 8.63
N ARG A 15 18.49 15.07 9.79
CA ARG A 15 18.83 14.01 10.75
C ARG A 15 18.83 12.63 10.09
N VAL A 16 17.76 12.29 9.38
CA VAL A 16 17.63 11.01 8.67
C VAL A 16 18.69 10.85 7.58
N LYS A 17 18.99 11.92 6.84
CA LYS A 17 20.02 11.89 5.81
C LYS A 17 21.42 11.74 6.41
N ASP A 18 21.68 12.35 7.55
CA ASP A 18 22.96 12.24 8.25
C ASP A 18 23.17 10.83 8.82
N GLU A 19 22.14 10.22 9.39
CA GLU A 19 22.17 8.80 9.79
C GLU A 19 22.53 7.87 8.60
N LEU A 20 21.91 8.08 7.44
CA LEU A 20 22.20 7.25 6.26
C LEU A 20 23.63 7.49 5.72
N ARG A 21 24.17 8.72 5.83
CA ARG A 21 25.58 9.01 5.52
C ARG A 21 26.51 8.29 6.49
N GLU A 22 26.22 8.36 7.78
CA GLU A 22 26.97 7.65 8.81
C GLU A 22 27.00 6.14 8.53
N TYR A 23 25.85 5.54 8.21
CA TYR A 23 25.80 4.11 7.86
C TYR A 23 26.66 3.78 6.64
N THR A 24 26.62 4.64 5.63
CA THR A 24 27.46 4.49 4.43
C THR A 24 28.96 4.55 4.80
N ASP A 25 29.35 5.51 5.63
CA ASP A 25 30.76 5.69 6.05
C ASP A 25 31.25 4.50 6.88
N ARG A 26 30.45 3.99 7.81
CA ARG A 26 30.80 2.82 8.64
C ARG A 26 31.00 1.56 7.80
N VAL A 27 30.15 1.34 6.77
CA VAL A 27 30.33 0.21 5.85
C VAL A 27 31.59 0.39 5.00
N ASN A 28 31.81 1.59 4.46
CA ASN A 28 33.00 1.89 3.63
C ASN A 28 34.32 1.76 4.39
N LYS A 29 34.34 2.09 5.69
CA LYS A 29 35.49 1.89 6.58
C LYS A 29 35.66 0.43 7.02
N GLY A 30 34.72 -0.46 6.72
CA GLY A 30 34.78 -1.87 7.14
C GLY A 30 34.45 -2.10 8.63
N GLU A 31 33.91 -1.10 9.33
CA GLU A 31 33.53 -1.20 10.76
C GLU A 31 32.32 -2.16 10.93
N THR A 32 31.50 -2.29 9.93
CA THR A 32 30.28 -3.14 9.96
C THR A 32 29.88 -3.53 8.53
N THR A 33 28.91 -4.43 8.41
CA THR A 33 28.34 -4.80 7.11
C THR A 33 27.04 -4.07 6.85
N PHE A 34 26.72 -3.83 5.57
CA PHE A 34 25.43 -3.26 5.16
C PHE A 34 24.25 -4.08 5.71
N SER A 35 24.33 -5.41 5.65
CA SER A 35 23.31 -6.32 6.14
C SER A 35 23.07 -6.18 7.65
N THR A 36 24.12 -5.97 8.44
CA THR A 36 24.00 -5.76 9.88
C THR A 36 23.27 -4.45 10.18
N LEU A 37 23.65 -3.36 9.51
CA LEU A 37 22.96 -2.07 9.68
C LEU A 37 21.50 -2.13 9.21
N ALA A 38 21.23 -2.84 8.13
CA ALA A 38 19.86 -3.01 7.65
C ALA A 38 18.98 -3.74 8.68
N ARG A 39 19.49 -4.79 9.32
CA ARG A 39 18.76 -5.51 10.38
C ARG A 39 18.49 -4.67 11.62
N LEU A 40 19.42 -3.78 11.97
CA LEU A 40 19.34 -2.96 13.17
C LEU A 40 18.50 -1.69 12.96
N TYR A 41 18.61 -1.06 11.79
CA TYR A 41 18.11 0.30 11.60
C TYR A 41 17.15 0.49 10.44
N SER A 42 17.01 -0.49 9.52
CA SER A 42 16.07 -0.34 8.42
C SER A 42 14.62 -0.39 8.90
N GLU A 43 13.83 0.58 8.46
CA GLU A 43 12.40 0.67 8.73
C GLU A 43 11.56 0.06 7.59
N ASP A 44 12.19 -0.74 6.71
CA ASP A 44 11.47 -1.54 5.72
C ASP A 44 11.03 -2.89 6.31
N PRO A 45 9.72 -3.12 6.55
CA PRO A 45 9.26 -4.35 7.18
C PRO A 45 9.48 -5.59 6.29
N GLY A 46 9.60 -5.40 4.97
CA GLY A 46 9.76 -6.49 4.01
C GLY A 46 11.17 -7.07 3.97
N SER A 47 12.20 -6.26 4.13
CA SER A 47 13.59 -6.68 3.92
C SER A 47 14.50 -6.52 5.14
N ALA A 48 14.14 -5.71 6.14
CA ALA A 48 15.00 -5.43 7.30
C ALA A 48 15.53 -6.71 7.97
N ARG A 49 14.66 -7.67 8.27
CA ARG A 49 15.02 -8.95 8.90
C ARG A 49 15.96 -9.80 8.06
N MET A 50 15.92 -9.63 6.73
CA MET A 50 16.80 -10.31 5.76
C MET A 50 18.08 -9.49 5.47
N GLY A 51 18.39 -8.49 6.30
CA GLY A 51 19.56 -7.62 6.09
C GLY A 51 19.40 -6.66 4.93
N GLY A 52 18.18 -6.21 4.66
CA GLY A 52 17.81 -5.30 3.58
C GLY A 52 17.71 -5.95 2.21
N GLU A 53 17.88 -7.28 2.11
CA GLU A 53 17.92 -8.00 0.85
C GLU A 53 16.53 -8.16 0.25
N MET A 54 16.41 -7.77 -1.01
CA MET A 54 15.26 -7.98 -1.87
C MET A 54 15.61 -9.06 -2.91
N ASP A 55 14.64 -9.90 -3.27
CA ASP A 55 14.83 -10.86 -4.35
C ASP A 55 14.88 -10.18 -5.73
N TYR A 56 15.13 -10.94 -6.78
CA TYR A 56 15.21 -10.40 -8.15
C TYR A 56 13.91 -9.73 -8.56
N VAL A 57 13.96 -8.43 -8.76
CA VAL A 57 12.80 -7.60 -9.14
C VAL A 57 13.07 -6.85 -10.44
N GLY A 58 12.03 -6.72 -11.26
CA GLY A 58 12.05 -5.90 -12.45
C GLY A 58 11.81 -4.41 -12.12
N ARG A 59 12.25 -3.53 -13.01
CA ARG A 59 12.16 -2.06 -12.84
C ARG A 59 10.74 -1.58 -12.52
N GLY A 60 9.72 -2.13 -13.16
CA GLY A 60 8.33 -1.71 -12.99
C GLY A 60 7.68 -2.09 -11.64
N MET A 61 8.36 -2.89 -10.82
CA MET A 61 7.87 -3.29 -9.49
C MET A 61 8.43 -2.41 -8.36
N LEU A 62 9.29 -1.45 -8.68
CA LEU A 62 9.97 -0.57 -7.74
C LEU A 62 9.48 0.87 -7.90
N ASP A 63 9.60 1.65 -6.81
CA ASP A 63 9.44 3.10 -6.90
C ASP A 63 10.36 3.67 -7.99
N PRO A 64 9.90 4.59 -8.85
CA PRO A 64 10.69 5.10 -9.98
C PRO A 64 12.03 5.73 -9.58
N ALA A 65 12.08 6.49 -8.47
CA ALA A 65 13.31 7.10 -8.00
C ALA A 65 14.29 6.04 -7.49
N PHE A 66 13.79 5.06 -6.72
CA PHE A 66 14.57 3.92 -6.27
C PHE A 66 15.09 3.09 -7.46
N ALA A 67 14.22 2.74 -8.42
CA ALA A 67 14.57 1.96 -9.59
C ALA A 67 15.66 2.65 -10.42
N ASN A 68 15.55 3.96 -10.64
CA ASN A 68 16.54 4.72 -11.40
C ASN A 68 17.94 4.63 -10.80
N VAL A 69 18.06 4.69 -9.48
CA VAL A 69 19.37 4.58 -8.83
C VAL A 69 19.83 3.12 -8.79
N ALA A 70 18.95 2.19 -8.38
CA ALA A 70 19.28 0.77 -8.23
C ALA A 70 19.79 0.14 -9.53
N PHE A 71 19.12 0.39 -10.66
CA PHE A 71 19.48 -0.16 -11.97
C PHE A 71 20.76 0.47 -12.56
N ASN A 72 21.16 1.65 -12.10
CA ASN A 72 22.41 2.30 -12.51
C ASN A 72 23.63 1.87 -11.66
N LEU A 73 23.43 1.13 -10.58
CA LEU A 73 24.53 0.56 -9.82
C LEU A 73 25.25 -0.50 -10.65
N THR A 74 26.57 -0.45 -10.71
CA THR A 74 27.42 -1.38 -11.44
C THR A 74 28.40 -2.12 -10.54
N ASP A 75 28.71 -1.57 -9.37
CA ASP A 75 29.71 -2.09 -8.45
C ASP A 75 29.01 -2.57 -7.15
N PRO A 76 29.05 -3.89 -6.84
CA PRO A 76 28.46 -4.43 -5.60
C PRO A 76 29.13 -3.92 -4.31
N LYS A 77 30.33 -3.35 -4.40
CA LYS A 77 31.06 -2.80 -3.24
C LYS A 77 30.60 -1.37 -2.91
N LYS A 78 30.00 -0.67 -3.86
CA LYS A 78 29.56 0.72 -3.68
C LYS A 78 28.14 0.81 -3.18
N ILE A 79 27.94 1.70 -2.21
CA ILE A 79 26.62 2.09 -1.73
C ILE A 79 26.16 3.30 -2.55
N SER A 80 24.88 3.37 -2.88
CA SER A 80 24.29 4.49 -3.60
C SER A 80 24.37 5.80 -2.80
N LYS A 81 24.20 6.93 -3.50
CA LYS A 81 23.77 8.16 -2.83
C LYS A 81 22.39 7.94 -2.21
N ILE A 82 22.02 8.82 -1.28
CA ILE A 82 20.69 8.80 -0.67
C ILE A 82 19.64 9.03 -1.74
N VAL A 83 18.64 8.17 -1.76
CA VAL A 83 17.48 8.19 -2.67
C VAL A 83 16.25 8.55 -1.88
N GLU A 84 15.50 9.54 -2.35
CA GLU A 84 14.19 9.88 -1.81
C GLU A 84 13.10 9.18 -2.64
N SER A 85 12.22 8.45 -1.97
CA SER A 85 11.08 7.77 -2.57
C SER A 85 9.78 8.13 -1.84
N GLU A 86 8.66 7.63 -2.30
CA GLU A 86 7.38 7.79 -1.58
C GLU A 86 7.40 7.15 -0.18
N PHE A 87 8.30 6.21 0.09
CA PHE A 87 8.40 5.49 1.37
C PHE A 87 9.35 6.16 2.37
N GLY A 88 10.25 7.03 1.92
CA GLY A 88 11.26 7.67 2.75
C GLY A 88 12.60 7.80 2.04
N TYR A 89 13.68 7.77 2.82
CA TYR A 89 15.06 7.93 2.34
C TYR A 89 15.76 6.58 2.36
N HIS A 90 16.45 6.24 1.27
CA HIS A 90 17.12 4.96 1.10
C HIS A 90 18.60 5.13 0.76
N ILE A 91 19.40 4.15 1.17
CA ILE A 91 20.68 3.82 0.56
C ILE A 91 20.58 2.38 0.03
N ILE A 92 21.24 2.12 -1.10
CA ILE A 92 21.09 0.88 -1.86
C ILE A 92 22.47 0.30 -2.15
N GLN A 93 22.62 -1.01 -2.00
CA GLN A 93 23.80 -1.77 -2.41
C GLN A 93 23.39 -2.84 -3.40
N LEU A 94 24.10 -2.93 -4.52
CA LEU A 94 23.89 -3.98 -5.52
C LEU A 94 24.37 -5.33 -4.97
N ILE A 95 23.62 -6.41 -5.23
CA ILE A 95 24.05 -7.79 -5.01
C ILE A 95 24.35 -8.45 -6.35
N ASP A 96 23.39 -8.44 -7.27
CA ASP A 96 23.50 -9.10 -8.56
C ASP A 96 22.55 -8.49 -9.60
N LYS A 97 22.87 -8.68 -10.89
CA LYS A 97 22.02 -8.32 -12.03
C LYS A 97 21.86 -9.50 -12.96
N ARG A 98 20.62 -9.77 -13.40
CA ARG A 98 20.29 -10.82 -14.35
C ARG A 98 19.30 -10.31 -15.38
N GLY A 99 19.80 -10.00 -16.57
CA GLY A 99 18.99 -9.46 -17.64
C GLY A 99 18.31 -8.14 -17.21
N ASP A 100 16.99 -8.12 -17.22
CA ASP A 100 16.12 -7.00 -16.84
C ASP A 100 15.77 -6.97 -15.33
N LYS A 101 16.33 -7.86 -14.52
CA LYS A 101 16.10 -7.97 -13.09
C LYS A 101 17.34 -7.61 -12.28
N ILE A 102 17.10 -7.07 -11.09
CA ILE A 102 18.15 -6.67 -10.15
C ILE A 102 17.87 -7.26 -8.78
N LYS A 103 18.93 -7.67 -8.09
CA LYS A 103 18.94 -8.06 -6.70
C LYS A 103 19.76 -7.06 -5.89
N VAL A 104 19.16 -6.45 -4.88
CA VAL A 104 19.78 -5.38 -4.09
C VAL A 104 19.55 -5.59 -2.60
N ARG A 105 20.32 -4.88 -1.79
CA ARG A 105 20.01 -4.58 -0.40
C ARG A 105 19.73 -3.10 -0.26
N HIS A 106 18.82 -2.75 0.64
CA HIS A 106 18.56 -1.34 0.96
C HIS A 106 18.33 -1.13 2.45
N ILE A 107 18.59 0.08 2.90
CA ILE A 107 18.19 0.57 4.22
C ILE A 107 17.23 1.71 3.98
N LEU A 108 16.03 1.60 4.54
CA LEU A 108 15.00 2.63 4.54
C LEU A 108 15.01 3.34 5.89
N ARG A 109 15.03 4.66 5.86
CA ARG A 109 14.77 5.50 7.04
C ARG A 109 13.64 6.48 6.73
N LYS A 110 12.74 6.66 7.69
CA LYS A 110 11.60 7.56 7.58
C LYS A 110 11.76 8.72 8.55
N PRO A 111 11.58 9.98 8.10
CA PRO A 111 11.56 11.09 9.04
C PRO A 111 10.30 10.99 9.91
N VAL A 112 10.45 11.25 11.20
CA VAL A 112 9.36 11.26 12.16
C VAL A 112 8.56 12.55 11.99
N VAL A 113 7.23 12.44 12.00
CA VAL A 113 6.35 13.61 11.97
C VAL A 113 6.17 14.12 13.39
N PRO A 114 6.64 15.34 13.73
CA PRO A 114 6.44 15.89 15.06
C PRO A 114 4.95 16.15 15.36
N GLN A 115 4.55 15.97 16.62
CA GLN A 115 3.17 16.17 17.04
C GLN A 115 2.66 17.59 16.72
N GLU A 116 3.48 18.60 16.87
CA GLU A 116 3.13 19.99 16.51
C GLU A 116 2.73 20.15 15.03
N SER A 117 3.39 19.40 14.13
CA SER A 117 3.05 19.40 12.70
C SER A 117 1.72 18.68 12.43
N ILE A 118 1.42 17.64 13.18
CA ILE A 118 0.13 16.94 13.14
C ILE A 118 -0.97 17.88 13.62
N ASP A 119 -0.78 18.54 14.76
CA ASP A 119 -1.75 19.45 15.34
C ASP A 119 -2.06 20.63 14.40
N LYS A 120 -1.05 21.20 13.75
CA LYS A 120 -1.25 22.23 12.73
C LYS A 120 -2.05 21.72 11.53
N ALA A 121 -1.81 20.52 11.08
CA ALA A 121 -2.57 19.93 9.97
C ALA A 121 -4.02 19.64 10.38
N ILE A 122 -4.25 19.16 11.60
CA ILE A 122 -5.58 18.96 12.18
C ILE A 122 -6.36 20.29 12.25
N LEU A 123 -5.78 21.33 12.84
CA LEU A 123 -6.42 22.66 12.93
C LEU A 123 -6.78 23.21 11.56
N ARG A 124 -5.90 23.04 10.56
CA ARG A 124 -6.18 23.47 9.19
C ARG A 124 -7.35 22.69 8.58
N LEU A 125 -7.38 21.38 8.78
CA LEU A 125 -8.47 20.52 8.29
C LEU A 125 -9.79 20.85 9.00
N ASP A 126 -9.78 21.13 10.30
CA ASP A 126 -10.99 21.52 11.03
C ASP A 126 -11.56 22.83 10.49
N SER A 127 -10.70 23.81 10.20
CA SER A 127 -11.14 25.06 9.55
C SER A 127 -11.77 24.80 8.17
N ILE A 128 -11.17 23.91 7.36
CA ILE A 128 -11.74 23.49 6.07
C ILE A 128 -13.08 22.78 6.30
N GLY A 129 -13.16 21.90 7.28
CA GLY A 129 -14.38 21.20 7.65
C GLY A 129 -15.51 22.15 8.08
N ASP A 130 -15.20 23.21 8.84
CA ASP A 130 -16.15 24.25 9.24
C ASP A 130 -16.65 25.05 8.03
N ASP A 131 -15.78 25.38 7.10
CA ASP A 131 -16.15 26.06 5.86
C ASP A 131 -17.04 25.19 4.97
N ILE A 132 -16.80 23.89 4.91
CA ILE A 132 -17.68 22.94 4.20
C ILE A 132 -19.05 22.84 4.91
N ARG A 133 -19.06 22.69 6.22
CA ARG A 133 -20.30 22.59 7.01
C ARG A 133 -21.14 23.87 6.94
N SER A 134 -20.50 25.03 6.85
CA SER A 134 -21.17 26.32 6.67
C SER A 134 -21.62 26.59 5.21
N GLY A 135 -21.28 25.68 4.28
CA GLY A 135 -21.71 25.79 2.87
C GLY A 135 -20.91 26.77 2.01
N LYS A 136 -19.75 27.26 2.48
CA LYS A 136 -18.90 28.15 1.70
C LYS A 136 -18.40 27.49 0.40
N PHE A 137 -18.12 26.18 0.46
CA PHE A 137 -17.79 25.35 -0.70
C PHE A 137 -18.14 23.87 -0.44
N THR A 138 -18.23 23.10 -1.49
CA THR A 138 -18.55 21.68 -1.39
C THR A 138 -17.35 20.86 -0.97
N PHE A 139 -17.58 19.68 -0.36
CA PHE A 139 -16.52 18.75 0.00
C PHE A 139 -15.68 18.35 -1.21
N GLU A 140 -16.34 18.09 -2.33
CA GLU A 140 -15.74 17.67 -3.60
C GLU A 140 -14.82 18.76 -4.17
N SER A 141 -15.23 20.03 -4.09
CA SER A 141 -14.40 21.17 -4.49
C SER A 141 -13.17 21.32 -3.60
N ALA A 142 -13.35 21.16 -2.27
CA ALA A 142 -12.25 21.18 -1.32
C ALA A 142 -11.22 20.07 -1.62
N VAL A 143 -11.67 18.86 -1.88
CA VAL A 143 -10.80 17.75 -2.23
C VAL A 143 -9.96 18.05 -3.46
N SER A 144 -10.58 18.54 -4.53
CA SER A 144 -9.91 18.80 -5.80
C SER A 144 -8.75 19.78 -5.68
N VAL A 145 -8.88 20.76 -4.77
CA VAL A 145 -7.88 21.82 -4.58
C VAL A 145 -6.92 21.48 -3.44
N LEU A 146 -7.44 21.06 -2.28
CA LEU A 146 -6.72 21.04 -1.01
C LEU A 146 -6.23 19.66 -0.59
N SER A 147 -6.71 18.56 -1.19
CA SER A 147 -6.28 17.21 -0.80
C SER A 147 -4.88 16.90 -1.32
N ASP A 148 -4.07 16.29 -0.46
CA ASP A 148 -2.74 15.78 -0.81
C ASP A 148 -2.78 14.33 -1.31
N ASP A 149 -3.91 13.64 -1.17
CA ASP A 149 -4.05 12.26 -1.63
C ASP A 149 -4.26 12.16 -3.13
N LYS A 150 -3.23 11.70 -3.83
CA LYS A 150 -3.23 11.56 -5.29
C LYS A 150 -4.25 10.54 -5.79
N ASP A 151 -4.56 9.52 -4.98
CA ASP A 151 -5.41 8.40 -5.38
C ASP A 151 -6.89 8.80 -5.41
N THR A 152 -7.31 9.66 -4.49
CA THR A 152 -8.71 10.11 -4.38
C THR A 152 -8.96 11.53 -4.90
N LYS A 153 -7.92 12.38 -4.97
CA LYS A 153 -8.04 13.78 -5.39
C LYS A 153 -8.75 13.93 -6.74
N ASN A 154 -8.34 13.15 -7.72
CA ASN A 154 -8.90 13.19 -9.08
C ASN A 154 -10.26 12.46 -9.19
N ASN A 155 -10.67 11.76 -8.14
CA ASN A 155 -11.94 11.05 -8.06
C ASN A 155 -12.91 11.72 -7.07
N ARG A 156 -12.84 13.04 -6.93
CA ARG A 156 -13.70 13.84 -6.02
C ARG A 156 -13.70 13.34 -4.57
N GLY A 157 -12.60 12.76 -4.12
CA GLY A 157 -12.45 12.22 -2.79
C GLY A 157 -13.05 10.83 -2.56
N LEU A 158 -13.60 10.19 -3.59
CA LEU A 158 -14.13 8.84 -3.47
C LEU A 158 -12.99 7.83 -3.29
N MET A 159 -13.05 7.07 -2.22
CA MET A 159 -12.14 5.96 -1.96
C MET A 159 -12.49 4.78 -2.88
N ALA A 160 -11.48 4.09 -3.38
CA ALA A 160 -11.65 2.90 -4.21
C ALA A 160 -11.46 1.65 -3.35
N ASN A 161 -12.46 0.77 -3.34
CA ASN A 161 -12.36 -0.56 -2.78
C ASN A 161 -11.84 -1.52 -3.86
N THR A 162 -10.71 -2.16 -3.58
CA THR A 162 -10.06 -3.14 -4.45
C THR A 162 -10.02 -4.54 -3.82
N SER A 163 -10.73 -4.74 -2.72
CA SER A 163 -10.75 -6.02 -1.98
C SER A 163 -11.37 -7.16 -2.78
N GLN A 164 -12.24 -6.84 -3.75
CA GLN A 164 -12.82 -7.82 -4.65
C GLN A 164 -12.09 -7.80 -5.99
N ALA A 165 -11.47 -8.93 -6.36
CA ALA A 165 -10.73 -9.07 -7.60
C ALA A 165 -11.56 -8.65 -8.84
N GLY A 166 -11.10 -7.62 -9.54
CA GLY A 166 -11.69 -7.15 -10.80
C GLY A 166 -12.85 -6.15 -10.67
N VAL A 167 -13.26 -5.77 -9.47
CA VAL A 167 -14.33 -4.79 -9.27
C VAL A 167 -13.78 -3.56 -8.52
N ARG A 168 -13.80 -2.40 -9.19
CA ARG A 168 -13.58 -1.11 -8.53
C ARG A 168 -14.92 -0.53 -8.09
N THR A 169 -15.12 -0.44 -6.81
CA THR A 169 -16.31 0.21 -6.21
C THR A 169 -15.87 1.23 -5.17
N SER A 170 -16.74 2.18 -4.84
CA SER A 170 -16.56 3.09 -3.70
C SER A 170 -17.37 2.66 -2.47
N LYS A 171 -17.96 1.46 -2.51
CA LYS A 171 -18.68 0.85 -1.38
C LYS A 171 -17.74 -0.04 -0.59
N PHE A 172 -17.81 0.05 0.72
CA PHE A 172 -16.98 -0.72 1.65
C PHE A 172 -17.85 -1.41 2.69
N GLN A 173 -17.50 -2.62 3.05
CA GLN A 173 -17.93 -3.19 4.33
C GLN A 173 -17.11 -2.54 5.45
N MET A 174 -17.66 -2.42 6.66
CA MET A 174 -16.96 -1.78 7.78
C MET A 174 -15.59 -2.39 8.07
N LYS A 175 -15.46 -3.72 7.91
CA LYS A 175 -14.19 -4.46 8.09
C LYS A 175 -13.13 -4.20 7.01
N GLU A 176 -13.53 -3.63 5.87
CA GLU A 176 -12.63 -3.31 4.74
C GLU A 176 -12.07 -1.89 4.82
N LEU A 177 -12.66 -1.06 5.68
CA LEU A 177 -12.18 0.30 5.94
C LEU A 177 -10.98 0.30 6.88
N PRO A 178 -10.02 1.24 6.71
CA PRO A 178 -9.05 1.55 7.75
C PRO A 178 -9.74 1.82 9.08
N THR A 179 -9.16 1.32 10.17
CA THR A 179 -9.77 1.34 11.52
C THR A 179 -10.20 2.74 11.94
N GLU A 180 -9.38 3.75 11.65
CA GLU A 180 -9.65 5.15 12.01
C GLU A 180 -10.86 5.68 11.23
N ILE A 181 -10.96 5.38 9.95
CA ILE A 181 -12.11 5.77 9.12
C ILE A 181 -13.36 5.03 9.58
N ALA A 182 -13.27 3.72 9.82
CA ALA A 182 -14.40 2.92 10.29
C ALA A 182 -15.00 3.49 11.59
N ARG A 183 -14.16 3.85 12.56
CA ARG A 183 -14.60 4.48 13.82
C ARG A 183 -15.33 5.80 13.60
N MET A 184 -14.85 6.61 12.64
CA MET A 184 -15.49 7.91 12.35
C MET A 184 -16.83 7.73 11.67
N VAL A 185 -16.92 6.89 10.64
CA VAL A 185 -18.15 6.73 9.85
C VAL A 185 -19.23 5.94 10.59
N ASP A 186 -18.88 5.15 11.61
CA ASP A 186 -19.84 4.33 12.37
C ASP A 186 -20.97 5.18 12.96
N THR A 187 -20.63 6.31 13.54
CA THR A 187 -21.58 7.23 14.21
C THR A 187 -22.13 8.32 13.30
N MET A 188 -21.60 8.50 12.07
CA MET A 188 -21.98 9.58 11.16
C MET A 188 -23.30 9.32 10.45
N LYS A 189 -24.03 10.39 10.17
CA LYS A 189 -25.21 10.39 9.30
C LYS A 189 -24.79 10.57 7.83
N VAL A 190 -25.63 10.09 6.91
CA VAL A 190 -25.42 10.31 5.47
C VAL A 190 -25.39 11.81 5.17
N GLY A 191 -24.39 12.24 4.41
CA GLY A 191 -24.13 13.65 4.08
C GLY A 191 -23.23 14.36 5.08
N GLU A 192 -23.01 13.81 6.26
CA GLU A 192 -22.20 14.42 7.31
C GLU A 192 -20.71 14.41 6.97
N VAL A 193 -20.00 15.47 7.43
CA VAL A 193 -18.54 15.60 7.35
C VAL A 193 -17.97 15.46 8.77
N SER A 194 -17.02 14.54 8.93
CA SER A 194 -16.36 14.27 10.22
C SER A 194 -15.59 15.49 10.75
N ARG A 195 -15.16 15.41 12.00
CA ARG A 195 -14.01 16.19 12.46
C ARG A 195 -12.73 15.62 11.86
N SER A 196 -11.66 16.41 11.90
CA SER A 196 -10.35 15.94 11.47
C SER A 196 -9.79 14.88 12.42
N PHE A 197 -9.08 13.92 11.87
CA PHE A 197 -8.41 12.86 12.63
C PHE A 197 -7.10 12.45 11.97
N GLN A 198 -6.21 11.89 12.78
CA GLN A 198 -4.96 11.32 12.31
C GLN A 198 -5.18 9.88 11.86
N MET A 199 -4.52 9.48 10.78
CA MET A 199 -4.48 8.10 10.30
C MET A 199 -3.13 7.78 9.65
N ILE A 200 -2.89 6.49 9.43
CA ILE A 200 -1.78 6.02 8.62
C ILE A 200 -2.34 5.63 7.24
N ASN A 201 -1.80 6.22 6.18
CA ASN A 201 -2.22 5.90 4.82
C ASN A 201 -1.66 4.54 4.34
N SER A 202 -2.09 4.07 3.15
CA SER A 202 -1.64 2.82 2.54
C SER A 202 -0.13 2.72 2.31
N ARG A 203 0.58 3.85 2.32
CA ARG A 203 2.04 3.95 2.18
C ARG A 203 2.78 4.02 3.53
N GLY A 204 2.07 3.83 4.65
CA GLY A 204 2.64 3.88 5.99
C GLY A 204 3.03 5.28 6.46
N LYS A 205 2.49 6.35 5.85
CA LYS A 205 2.73 7.75 6.26
C LYS A 205 1.62 8.25 7.17
N THR A 206 2.00 9.02 8.18
CA THR A 206 1.06 9.79 9.01
C THR A 206 0.38 10.86 8.16
N THR A 207 -0.93 10.88 8.19
CA THR A 207 -1.78 11.77 7.41
C THR A 207 -2.94 12.21 8.29
N CYS A 208 -3.40 13.45 8.12
CA CYS A 208 -4.63 13.94 8.73
C CYS A 208 -5.75 13.93 7.68
N ALA A 209 -6.95 13.59 8.10
CA ALA A 209 -8.06 13.38 7.18
C ALA A 209 -9.39 13.96 7.70
N LEU A 210 -10.25 14.31 6.74
CA LEU A 210 -11.70 14.50 6.90
C LEU A 210 -12.41 13.48 6.00
N VAL A 211 -13.50 12.91 6.48
CA VAL A 211 -14.36 12.03 5.68
C VAL A 211 -15.77 12.58 5.61
N LYS A 212 -16.42 12.37 4.45
CA LYS A 212 -17.85 12.62 4.24
C LYS A 212 -18.51 11.28 3.96
N LEU A 213 -19.56 10.96 4.69
CA LEU A 213 -20.35 9.75 4.44
C LEU A 213 -21.36 10.05 3.32
N VAL A 214 -21.14 9.47 2.15
CA VAL A 214 -21.98 9.72 0.97
C VAL A 214 -23.26 8.89 1.00
N SER A 215 -23.14 7.61 1.39
CA SER A 215 -24.28 6.71 1.50
C SER A 215 -24.02 5.63 2.55
N ARG A 216 -25.09 5.12 3.11
CA ARG A 216 -25.06 3.95 4.01
C ARG A 216 -26.12 2.97 3.53
N VAL A 217 -25.74 1.72 3.39
CA VAL A 217 -26.63 0.64 3.06
C VAL A 217 -26.67 -0.29 4.27
N GLU A 218 -27.83 -0.41 4.87
CA GLU A 218 -28.03 -1.37 5.97
C GLU A 218 -27.97 -2.80 5.44
N GLY A 219 -27.59 -3.73 6.30
CA GLY A 219 -27.56 -5.15 5.94
C GLY A 219 -28.95 -5.62 5.50
N HIS A 220 -29.06 -6.09 4.27
CA HIS A 220 -30.31 -6.58 3.70
C HIS A 220 -30.08 -7.90 2.95
N ARG A 221 -31.15 -8.61 2.68
CA ARG A 221 -31.09 -9.78 1.79
C ARG A 221 -30.90 -9.29 0.37
N ALA A 222 -29.91 -9.85 -0.34
CA ALA A 222 -29.58 -9.43 -1.69
C ALA A 222 -30.81 -9.46 -2.63
N THR A 223 -31.00 -8.38 -3.37
CA THR A 223 -32.07 -8.23 -4.36
C THR A 223 -31.49 -8.02 -5.76
N ILE A 224 -32.24 -8.45 -6.79
CA ILE A 224 -31.80 -8.29 -8.18
C ILE A 224 -31.65 -6.80 -8.55
N THR A 225 -32.51 -5.94 -8.00
CA THR A 225 -32.51 -4.50 -8.32
C THR A 225 -31.34 -3.73 -7.74
N GLU A 226 -30.89 -4.10 -6.53
CA GLU A 226 -29.85 -3.34 -5.81
C GLU A 226 -28.47 -4.00 -5.89
N ASP A 227 -28.45 -5.35 -5.97
CA ASP A 227 -27.22 -6.14 -5.86
C ASP A 227 -26.89 -6.93 -7.14
N PHE A 228 -27.51 -6.61 -8.27
CA PHE A 228 -27.36 -7.35 -9.52
C PHE A 228 -25.89 -7.65 -9.85
N GLN A 229 -25.01 -6.64 -9.78
CA GLN A 229 -23.60 -6.82 -10.11
C GLN A 229 -22.89 -7.77 -9.16
N VAL A 230 -23.21 -7.71 -7.86
CA VAL A 230 -22.64 -8.60 -6.85
C VAL A 230 -23.11 -10.03 -7.09
N MET A 231 -24.41 -10.21 -7.32
CA MET A 231 -25.00 -11.53 -7.62
C MET A 231 -24.44 -12.10 -8.92
N GLN A 232 -24.32 -11.31 -9.97
CA GLN A 232 -23.72 -11.71 -11.24
C GLN A 232 -22.27 -12.17 -11.04
N ASN A 233 -21.46 -11.42 -10.28
CA ASN A 233 -20.08 -11.79 -10.02
C ASN A 233 -19.97 -13.12 -9.25
N VAL A 234 -20.85 -13.34 -8.26
CA VAL A 234 -20.90 -14.61 -7.50
C VAL A 234 -21.25 -15.78 -8.41
N VAL A 235 -22.26 -15.62 -9.26
CA VAL A 235 -22.68 -16.66 -10.22
C VAL A 235 -21.54 -16.94 -11.21
N GLN A 236 -20.96 -15.89 -11.79
CA GLN A 236 -19.85 -16.05 -12.74
C GLN A 236 -18.62 -16.74 -12.10
N ALA A 237 -18.30 -16.40 -10.84
CA ALA A 237 -17.21 -17.06 -10.13
C ALA A 237 -17.46 -18.56 -9.96
N LYS A 238 -18.69 -18.94 -9.54
CA LYS A 238 -19.08 -20.35 -9.41
C LYS A 238 -19.08 -21.10 -10.74
N GLU A 239 -19.57 -20.48 -11.80
CA GLU A 239 -19.57 -21.11 -13.13
C GLU A 239 -18.15 -21.27 -13.69
N ARG A 240 -17.26 -20.30 -13.42
CA ARG A 240 -15.83 -20.43 -13.78
C ARG A 240 -15.16 -21.58 -13.01
N GLU A 241 -15.39 -21.67 -11.71
CA GLU A 241 -14.86 -22.73 -10.86
C GLU A 241 -15.35 -24.10 -11.34
N LYS A 242 -16.66 -24.24 -11.58
CA LYS A 242 -17.26 -25.45 -12.13
C LYS A 242 -16.67 -25.81 -13.49
N THR A 243 -16.59 -24.85 -14.41
CA THR A 243 -16.04 -25.07 -15.75
C THR A 243 -14.58 -25.52 -15.68
N LEU A 244 -13.77 -24.90 -14.81
CA LEU A 244 -12.39 -25.28 -14.57
C LEU A 244 -12.29 -26.71 -14.01
N HIS A 245 -13.11 -27.00 -13.00
CA HIS A 245 -13.18 -28.33 -12.39
C HIS A 245 -13.52 -29.40 -13.44
N ASP A 246 -14.59 -29.21 -14.21
CA ASP A 246 -15.03 -30.15 -15.24
C ASP A 246 -13.98 -30.31 -16.33
N TRP A 247 -13.31 -29.24 -16.73
CA TRP A 247 -12.19 -29.28 -17.67
C TRP A 247 -11.00 -30.09 -17.13
N VAL A 248 -10.59 -29.85 -15.87
CA VAL A 248 -9.50 -30.61 -15.23
C VAL A 248 -9.85 -32.08 -15.15
N VAL A 249 -11.06 -32.44 -14.69
CA VAL A 249 -11.53 -33.83 -14.63
C VAL A 249 -11.53 -34.50 -16.01
N SER A 250 -12.01 -33.77 -17.03
CA SER A 250 -11.96 -34.25 -18.41
C SER A 250 -10.53 -34.49 -18.89
N LYS A 251 -9.60 -33.59 -18.57
CA LYS A 251 -8.19 -33.72 -18.94
C LYS A 251 -7.48 -34.88 -18.23
N ILE A 252 -7.73 -35.09 -16.96
CA ILE A 252 -7.20 -36.23 -16.21
C ILE A 252 -7.63 -37.53 -16.89
N LYS A 253 -8.91 -37.66 -17.30
CA LYS A 253 -9.43 -38.85 -17.98
C LYS A 253 -8.86 -39.09 -19.39
N SER A 254 -8.49 -38.03 -20.10
CA SER A 254 -8.03 -38.07 -21.48
C SER A 254 -6.51 -37.99 -21.67
N THR A 255 -5.76 -37.69 -20.60
CA THR A 255 -4.32 -37.50 -20.64
C THR A 255 -3.63 -38.60 -19.86
N TYR A 256 -2.58 -39.19 -20.43
CA TYR A 256 -1.76 -40.13 -19.68
C TYR A 256 -1.00 -39.40 -18.57
N VAL A 257 -1.31 -39.75 -17.33
CA VAL A 257 -0.62 -39.22 -16.15
C VAL A 257 0.08 -40.37 -15.42
N ARG A 258 1.37 -40.22 -15.18
CA ARG A 258 2.15 -41.15 -14.35
C ARG A 258 2.48 -40.50 -13.04
N MET A 259 1.84 -40.97 -11.96
CA MET A 259 2.15 -40.53 -10.62
C MET A 259 3.35 -41.32 -10.07
N ASN A 260 4.28 -40.61 -9.42
CA ASN A 260 5.38 -41.26 -8.72
C ASN A 260 4.80 -41.91 -7.45
N ASP A 261 5.25 -43.12 -7.13
CA ASP A 261 4.80 -43.96 -6.00
C ASP A 261 4.85 -43.20 -4.65
N ARG A 262 5.80 -42.29 -4.54
CA ARG A 262 6.01 -41.41 -3.39
C ARG A 262 4.78 -40.55 -3.04
N TYR A 263 3.90 -40.26 -3.98
CA TYR A 263 2.77 -39.38 -3.85
C TYR A 263 1.40 -40.08 -3.96
N LYS A 264 1.38 -41.40 -4.09
CA LYS A 264 0.13 -42.16 -4.27
C LYS A 264 -0.83 -42.07 -3.09
N ASP A 265 -0.29 -41.87 -1.88
CA ASP A 265 -1.06 -41.76 -0.64
C ASP A 265 -1.46 -40.31 -0.32
N CYS A 266 -1.12 -39.34 -1.17
CA CYS A 266 -1.50 -37.94 -0.98
C CYS A 266 -2.98 -37.74 -1.32
N LYS A 267 -3.66 -36.90 -0.55
CA LYS A 267 -5.02 -36.43 -0.89
C LYS A 267 -4.93 -35.29 -1.90
N PHE A 268 -5.34 -35.56 -3.12
CA PHE A 268 -5.42 -34.56 -4.18
C PHE A 268 -6.81 -33.96 -4.25
N GLU A 269 -6.90 -32.70 -4.66
CA GLU A 269 -8.15 -31.99 -4.90
C GLU A 269 -9.00 -32.67 -5.96
N TYR A 270 -8.34 -33.16 -7.02
CA TYR A 270 -9.00 -33.90 -8.10
C TYR A 270 -8.62 -35.37 -8.00
N GLN A 271 -9.63 -36.24 -8.22
CA GLN A 271 -9.45 -37.69 -8.20
C GLN A 271 -9.33 -38.27 -9.61
N GLY A 272 -8.70 -39.45 -9.75
CA GLY A 272 -8.61 -40.15 -11.01
C GLY A 272 -7.24 -40.05 -11.73
N TRP A 273 -6.23 -39.80 -10.95
CA TRP A 273 -4.81 -39.84 -11.37
C TRP A 273 -4.35 -41.28 -11.61
#